data_48705c540dbb3f0d4b79f56df703d51d
#
_entry.id   48705c540dbb3f0d4b79f56df703d51d
#
_cell.length_a   1.000
_cell.length_b   1.000
_cell.length_c   1.000
_cell.angle_alpha   90.00
_cell.angle_beta   90.00
_cell.angle_gamma   90.00
#
_symmetry.space_group_name_H-M   'P 1'
#
loop_
_entity.id
_entity.type
_entity.pdbx_description
1 polymer ?
#
loop_
_entity_poly.entity_id
_entity_poly.type
_entity_poly.pdbx_seq_one_letter_code
_entity_poly.pdbx_strand_id
1 'polypeptide(L)'
;MKFDKPATTNPIDQLKVIGKPTDRVEGPLKVSGTASYAYERHDVAANAAYGYVVGATIAKGRVRSLDLSRALRAPGVITIVTAENAGTLAKGNYNTAKLLGGPEIEHYHQAIALVVADTFEQARAAAQLVRATYAPTPVSYTHLTLPTTSRV
;
A
#
# COMPACT_ATOMS: atom_id res chain seq x y z
N MET A 1 17.67 -49.32 -15.70
CA MET A 1 18.55 -48.21 -15.34
C MET A 1 19.65 -48.78 -14.49
N LYS A 2 20.93 -48.72 -14.90
CA LYS A 2 22.05 -49.23 -14.13
C LYS A 2 22.72 -48.09 -13.38
N PHE A 3 22.83 -48.20 -12.05
CA PHE A 3 23.49 -47.23 -11.19
C PHE A 3 24.92 -47.72 -10.87
N ASP A 4 25.74 -47.83 -11.92
CA ASP A 4 27.08 -48.38 -11.84
C ASP A 4 28.17 -47.30 -11.69
N LYS A 5 27.77 -46.02 -11.56
CA LYS A 5 28.68 -44.91 -11.27
C LYS A 5 28.41 -44.39 -9.85
N PRO A 6 29.43 -43.99 -9.10
CA PRO A 6 29.25 -43.35 -7.83
C PRO A 6 28.44 -42.07 -7.98
N ALA A 7 27.60 -41.74 -7.01
CA ALA A 7 26.86 -40.49 -6.96
C ALA A 7 27.83 -39.31 -7.02
N THR A 8 27.53 -38.34 -7.87
CA THR A 8 28.30 -37.08 -7.90
C THR A 8 28.05 -36.30 -6.61
N THR A 9 29.06 -35.57 -6.16
CA THR A 9 28.89 -34.65 -5.03
C THR A 9 27.75 -33.67 -5.30
N ASN A 10 26.88 -33.48 -4.32
CA ASN A 10 25.81 -32.54 -4.46
C ASN A 10 26.39 -31.12 -4.68
N PRO A 11 26.02 -30.43 -5.76
CA PRO A 11 26.55 -29.09 -6.04
C PRO A 11 26.37 -28.10 -4.88
N ILE A 12 25.33 -28.28 -4.04
CA ILE A 12 25.08 -27.44 -2.87
C ILE A 12 26.19 -27.52 -1.82
N ASP A 13 26.89 -28.68 -1.71
CA ASP A 13 28.01 -28.87 -0.78
C ASP A 13 29.28 -28.13 -1.21
N GLN A 14 29.33 -27.74 -2.48
CA GLN A 14 30.44 -26.97 -3.06
C GLN A 14 30.20 -25.45 -3.03
N LEU A 15 28.99 -25.01 -2.70
CA LEU A 15 28.65 -23.59 -2.65
C LEU A 15 29.29 -22.92 -1.45
N LYS A 16 29.78 -21.69 -1.66
CA LYS A 16 30.47 -20.90 -0.61
C LYS A 16 29.50 -20.25 0.37
N VAL A 17 28.29 -19.92 -0.06
CA VAL A 17 27.28 -19.16 0.70
C VAL A 17 26.00 -19.99 0.90
N ILE A 18 25.40 -20.47 -0.19
CA ILE A 18 24.16 -21.23 -0.13
C ILE A 18 24.39 -22.57 0.59
N GLY A 19 23.51 -22.93 1.49
CA GLY A 19 23.63 -24.15 2.29
C GLY A 19 24.62 -24.09 3.44
N LYS A 20 25.26 -22.95 3.68
CA LYS A 20 26.15 -22.73 4.82
C LYS A 20 25.40 -22.01 5.95
N PRO A 21 25.70 -22.26 7.23
CA PRO A 21 25.15 -21.52 8.36
C PRO A 21 25.77 -20.15 8.43
N THR A 22 25.27 -19.23 7.59
CA THR A 22 25.76 -17.85 7.52
C THR A 22 24.89 -16.98 8.41
N ASP A 23 25.51 -16.26 9.33
CA ASP A 23 24.82 -15.34 10.21
C ASP A 23 24.19 -14.19 9.43
N ARG A 24 23.01 -13.80 9.87
CA ARG A 24 22.30 -12.67 9.28
C ARG A 24 23.03 -11.36 9.61
N VAL A 25 23.39 -10.58 8.58
CA VAL A 25 24.20 -9.36 8.75
C VAL A 25 23.54 -8.36 9.70
N GLU A 26 22.22 -8.17 9.59
CA GLU A 26 21.47 -7.28 10.47
C GLU A 26 20.94 -7.96 11.76
N GLY A 27 21.24 -9.22 11.98
CA GLY A 27 20.79 -9.97 13.14
C GLY A 27 21.09 -9.30 14.48
N PRO A 28 22.34 -8.94 14.76
CA PRO A 28 22.71 -8.25 16.00
C PRO A 28 21.97 -6.93 16.22
N LEU A 29 21.80 -6.14 15.16
CA LEU A 29 21.05 -4.88 15.23
C LEU A 29 19.59 -5.08 15.58
N LYS A 30 18.95 -6.13 15.01
CA LYS A 30 17.54 -6.46 15.28
C LYS A 30 17.31 -6.93 16.71
N VAL A 31 18.17 -7.81 17.23
CA VAL A 31 17.98 -8.33 18.58
C VAL A 31 18.34 -7.32 19.68
N SER A 32 19.20 -6.34 19.36
CA SER A 32 19.54 -5.24 20.27
C SER A 32 18.58 -4.04 20.18
N GLY A 33 17.63 -4.06 19.23
CA GLY A 33 16.71 -2.95 18.99
C GLY A 33 17.35 -1.71 18.34
N THR A 34 18.55 -1.85 17.77
CA THR A 34 19.29 -0.75 17.12
C THR A 34 19.18 -0.75 15.60
N ALA A 35 18.44 -1.70 15.01
CA ALA A 35 18.18 -1.72 13.58
C ALA A 35 17.24 -0.57 13.21
N SER A 36 17.68 0.30 12.30
CA SER A 36 16.87 1.39 11.77
C SER A 36 15.96 0.88 10.64
N TYR A 37 14.66 1.12 10.75
CA TYR A 37 13.69 0.87 9.70
C TYR A 37 13.34 2.18 8.98
N ALA A 38 12.68 2.08 7.83
CA ALA A 38 12.39 3.25 6.99
C ALA A 38 11.62 4.36 7.73
N TYR A 39 10.71 3.99 8.63
CA TYR A 39 9.95 4.96 9.43
C TYR A 39 10.80 5.77 10.41
N GLU A 40 11.93 5.23 10.86
CA GLU A 40 12.83 5.84 11.84
C GLU A 40 13.93 6.71 11.20
N ARG A 41 14.01 6.69 9.86
CA ARG A 41 15.01 7.45 9.11
C ARG A 41 14.60 8.91 8.92
N HIS A 42 14.41 9.62 10.03
CA HIS A 42 14.11 11.07 10.03
C HIS A 42 15.30 11.93 9.62
N ASP A 43 16.49 11.35 9.61
CA ASP A 43 17.75 11.98 9.18
C ASP A 43 17.76 12.28 7.66
N VAL A 44 17.05 11.51 6.87
CA VAL A 44 17.02 11.64 5.39
C VAL A 44 16.21 12.85 4.93
N ALA A 45 15.14 13.18 5.64
CA ALA A 45 14.26 14.30 5.32
C ALA A 45 13.84 15.02 6.60
N ALA A 46 14.60 16.02 7.00
CA ALA A 46 14.21 16.89 8.10
C ALA A 46 12.88 17.59 7.77
N ASN A 47 11.98 17.63 8.73
CA ASN A 47 10.64 18.26 8.59
C ASN A 47 9.76 17.61 7.49
N ALA A 48 9.89 16.30 7.27
CA ALA A 48 8.98 15.59 6.38
C ALA A 48 7.54 15.71 6.88
N ALA A 49 6.62 16.04 5.96
CA ALA A 49 5.19 16.01 6.24
C ALA A 49 4.64 14.59 6.15
N TYR A 50 3.53 14.35 6.83
CA TYR A 50 2.87 13.04 6.87
C TYR A 50 1.63 13.03 5.99
N GLY A 51 1.51 11.98 5.17
CA GLY A 51 0.37 11.78 4.30
C GLY A 51 -0.56 10.67 4.82
N TYR A 52 -1.87 10.90 4.77
CA TYR A 52 -2.87 9.89 5.06
C TYR A 52 -3.86 9.76 3.90
N VAL A 53 -3.99 8.53 3.38
CA VAL A 53 -4.85 8.24 2.22
C VAL A 53 -6.31 8.20 2.64
N VAL A 54 -7.17 8.89 1.89
CA VAL A 54 -8.62 8.76 1.96
C VAL A 54 -9.06 7.79 0.86
N GLY A 55 -9.55 6.63 1.26
CA GLY A 55 -10.02 5.60 0.34
C GLY A 55 -11.51 5.69 0.05
N ALA A 56 -11.91 5.28 -1.14
CA ALA A 56 -13.32 5.17 -1.53
C ALA A 56 -14.04 4.12 -0.67
N THR A 57 -15.29 4.42 -0.28
CA THR A 57 -16.11 3.52 0.54
C THR A 57 -17.07 2.66 -0.28
N ILE A 58 -16.97 2.71 -1.62
CA ILE A 58 -17.73 1.87 -2.56
C ILE A 58 -16.78 1.01 -3.39
N ALA A 59 -17.27 -0.13 -3.87
CA ALA A 59 -16.49 -1.05 -4.68
C ALA A 59 -16.34 -0.59 -6.13
N LYS A 60 -17.38 0.04 -6.70
CA LYS A 60 -17.40 0.53 -8.08
C LYS A 60 -18.38 1.69 -8.23
N GLY A 61 -18.02 2.65 -9.07
CA GLY A 61 -18.88 3.80 -9.35
C GLY A 61 -18.08 5.07 -9.62
N ARG A 62 -18.62 6.20 -9.18
CA ARG A 62 -17.99 7.52 -9.34
C ARG A 62 -18.10 8.35 -8.07
N VAL A 63 -17.08 9.13 -7.80
CA VAL A 63 -17.15 10.25 -6.85
C VAL A 63 -17.98 11.36 -7.50
N ARG A 64 -19.07 11.78 -6.85
CA ARG A 64 -19.88 12.94 -7.28
C ARG A 64 -19.34 14.24 -6.75
N SER A 65 -18.95 14.25 -5.48
CA SER A 65 -18.36 15.41 -4.84
C SER A 65 -17.45 15.01 -3.68
N LEU A 66 -16.45 15.83 -3.41
CA LEU A 66 -15.61 15.78 -2.24
C LEU A 66 -15.78 17.10 -1.46
N ASP A 67 -16.24 17.02 -0.23
CA ASP A 67 -16.22 18.17 0.68
C ASP A 67 -14.98 18.06 1.58
N LEU A 68 -14.03 18.94 1.32
CA LEU A 68 -12.75 19.05 2.00
C LEU A 68 -12.73 20.17 3.04
N SER A 69 -13.81 20.95 3.15
CA SER A 69 -13.86 22.23 3.90
C SER A 69 -13.51 22.08 5.36
N ARG A 70 -13.95 21.00 6.00
CA ARG A 70 -13.65 20.72 7.42
C ARG A 70 -12.23 20.20 7.59
N ALA A 71 -11.77 19.34 6.69
CA ALA A 71 -10.44 18.77 6.72
C ALA A 71 -9.35 19.84 6.50
N LEU A 72 -9.55 20.75 5.56
CA LEU A 72 -8.63 21.86 5.28
C LEU A 72 -8.45 22.83 6.45
N ARG A 73 -9.45 22.94 7.32
CA ARG A 73 -9.39 23.79 8.53
C ARG A 73 -8.90 23.05 9.77
N ALA A 74 -8.62 21.76 9.66
CA ALA A 74 -8.12 20.99 10.79
C ALA A 74 -6.69 21.41 11.16
N PRO A 75 -6.32 21.41 12.44
CA PRO A 75 -5.00 21.83 12.90
C PRO A 75 -3.88 21.00 12.25
N GLY A 76 -2.81 21.68 11.82
CA GLY A 76 -1.62 21.05 11.26
C GLY A 76 -1.79 20.52 9.83
N VAL A 77 -2.94 20.69 9.19
CA VAL A 77 -3.11 20.30 7.79
C VAL A 77 -2.41 21.30 6.88
N ILE A 78 -1.50 20.79 6.06
CA ILE A 78 -0.73 21.56 5.09
C ILE A 78 -1.50 21.66 3.77
N THR A 79 -1.97 20.53 3.27
CA THR A 79 -2.70 20.44 2.00
C THR A 79 -3.50 19.16 1.89
N ILE A 80 -4.43 19.13 0.94
CA ILE A 80 -5.14 17.91 0.55
C ILE A 80 -4.98 17.75 -0.96
N VAL A 81 -4.38 16.63 -1.37
CA VAL A 81 -4.16 16.28 -2.76
C VAL A 81 -5.34 15.44 -3.24
N THR A 82 -5.94 15.82 -4.36
CA THR A 82 -7.04 15.15 -5.03
C THR A 82 -6.74 15.01 -6.52
N ALA A 83 -7.63 14.38 -7.28
CA ALA A 83 -7.51 14.29 -8.73
C ALA A 83 -7.42 15.67 -9.43
N GLU A 84 -7.95 16.73 -8.81
CA GLU A 84 -7.97 18.08 -9.39
C GLU A 84 -6.63 18.79 -9.30
N ASN A 85 -5.82 18.48 -8.27
CA ASN A 85 -4.55 19.17 -8.00
C ASN A 85 -3.33 18.24 -7.98
N ALA A 86 -3.50 16.93 -8.16
CA ALA A 86 -2.39 15.95 -8.20
C ALA A 86 -1.55 16.04 -9.47
N GLY A 87 -2.01 16.77 -10.49
CA GLY A 87 -1.41 16.74 -11.83
C GLY A 87 -1.62 15.39 -12.53
N THR A 88 -0.84 15.13 -13.58
CA THR A 88 -0.92 13.87 -14.31
C THR A 88 0.05 12.87 -13.72
N LEU A 89 -0.47 11.87 -13.04
CA LEU A 89 0.33 10.76 -12.53
C LEU A 89 0.59 9.76 -13.64
N ALA A 90 1.86 9.37 -13.81
CA ALA A 90 2.24 8.37 -14.79
C ALA A 90 1.63 7.00 -14.43
N LYS A 91 1.08 6.32 -15.44
CA LYS A 91 0.59 4.95 -15.29
C LYS A 91 1.79 4.00 -15.34
N GLY A 92 2.04 3.26 -14.26
CA GLY A 92 3.04 2.18 -14.26
C GLY A 92 2.57 0.98 -15.11
N ASN A 93 3.52 0.22 -15.64
CA ASN A 93 3.23 -0.94 -16.51
C ASN A 93 2.39 -2.03 -15.83
N TYR A 94 2.41 -2.10 -14.51
CA TYR A 94 1.71 -3.12 -13.71
C TYR A 94 0.59 -2.54 -12.83
N ASN A 95 0.41 -1.21 -12.80
CA ASN A 95 -0.64 -0.56 -12.05
C ASN A 95 -1.90 -0.46 -12.89
N THR A 96 -2.92 -1.19 -12.50
CA THR A 96 -4.26 -1.09 -13.08
C THR A 96 -5.08 0.01 -12.42
N ALA A 97 -4.81 0.33 -11.14
CA ALA A 97 -5.53 1.36 -10.41
C ALA A 97 -5.06 2.77 -10.79
N LYS A 98 -6.01 3.65 -11.03
CA LYS A 98 -5.77 5.09 -11.26
C LYS A 98 -5.77 5.82 -9.91
N LEU A 99 -4.62 5.88 -9.26
CA LEU A 99 -4.47 6.64 -8.01
C LEU A 99 -4.71 8.13 -8.29
N LEU A 100 -5.65 8.73 -7.57
CA LEU A 100 -6.04 10.13 -7.75
C LEU A 100 -6.32 10.49 -9.25
N GLY A 101 -6.73 9.51 -10.04
CA GLY A 101 -6.81 9.62 -11.50
C GLY A 101 -8.16 10.09 -12.03
N GLY A 102 -9.03 10.61 -11.19
CA GLY A 102 -10.34 11.13 -11.60
C GLY A 102 -11.48 10.60 -10.74
N PRO A 103 -12.73 10.82 -11.17
CA PRO A 103 -13.91 10.48 -10.36
C PRO A 103 -14.26 8.98 -10.38
N GLU A 104 -13.70 8.18 -11.28
CA GLU A 104 -14.03 6.76 -11.41
C GLU A 104 -13.44 5.93 -10.28
N ILE A 105 -14.27 5.09 -9.67
CA ILE A 105 -13.90 4.11 -8.64
C ILE A 105 -14.01 2.72 -9.26
N GLU A 106 -12.88 2.02 -9.26
CA GLU A 106 -12.73 0.68 -9.83
C GLU A 106 -12.63 -0.42 -8.75
N HIS A 107 -12.26 -0.05 -7.52
CA HIS A 107 -12.19 -0.98 -6.39
C HIS A 107 -12.43 -0.28 -5.05
N TYR A 108 -12.83 -1.06 -4.05
CA TYR A 108 -12.96 -0.58 -2.68
C TYR A 108 -11.62 -0.04 -2.16
N HIS A 109 -11.68 1.05 -1.40
CA HIS A 109 -10.53 1.76 -0.82
C HIS A 109 -9.54 2.34 -1.85
N GLN A 110 -9.95 2.51 -3.11
CA GLN A 110 -9.17 3.28 -4.09
C GLN A 110 -8.92 4.70 -3.55
N ALA A 111 -7.67 5.17 -3.65
CA ALA A 111 -7.30 6.50 -3.16
C ALA A 111 -8.04 7.59 -3.95
N ILE A 112 -8.83 8.41 -3.24
CA ILE A 112 -9.58 9.55 -3.79
C ILE A 112 -9.02 10.90 -3.34
N ALA A 113 -8.32 10.91 -2.20
CA ALA A 113 -7.59 12.06 -1.69
C ALA A 113 -6.41 11.61 -0.83
N LEU A 114 -5.44 12.50 -0.65
CA LEU A 114 -4.32 12.35 0.28
C LEU A 114 -4.27 13.61 1.15
N VAL A 115 -4.49 13.45 2.44
CA VAL A 115 -4.34 14.54 3.41
C VAL A 115 -2.90 14.60 3.87
N VAL A 116 -2.29 15.77 3.79
CA VAL A 116 -0.91 16.03 4.21
C VAL A 116 -0.92 16.98 5.41
N ALA A 117 -0.23 16.60 6.48
CA ALA A 117 -0.17 17.36 7.73
C ALA A 117 1.22 17.28 8.39
N ASP A 118 1.43 18.09 9.42
CA ASP A 118 2.69 18.14 10.18
C ASP A 118 2.96 16.84 10.95
N THR A 119 1.90 16.13 11.40
CA THR A 119 2.03 14.84 12.08
C THR A 119 1.09 13.80 11.47
N PHE A 120 1.41 12.53 11.67
CA PHE A 120 0.58 11.41 11.19
C PHE A 120 -0.83 11.44 11.81
N GLU A 121 -0.92 11.74 13.11
CA GLU A 121 -2.19 11.81 13.84
C GLU A 121 -3.09 12.93 13.30
N GLN A 122 -2.52 14.09 12.99
CA GLN A 122 -3.24 15.21 12.39
C GLN A 122 -3.73 14.85 10.98
N ALA A 123 -2.86 14.24 10.14
CA ALA A 123 -3.26 13.78 8.81
C ALA A 123 -4.41 12.77 8.88
N ARG A 124 -4.31 11.79 9.78
CA ARG A 124 -5.34 10.76 10.01
C ARG A 124 -6.66 11.36 10.52
N ALA A 125 -6.60 12.24 11.52
CA ALA A 125 -7.78 12.90 12.06
C ALA A 125 -8.49 13.77 11.01
N ALA A 126 -7.73 14.54 10.24
CA ALA A 126 -8.26 15.36 9.17
C ALA A 126 -8.85 14.52 8.01
N ALA A 127 -8.25 13.38 7.69
CA ALA A 127 -8.77 12.46 6.68
C ALA A 127 -10.18 11.95 7.03
N GLN A 128 -10.49 11.75 8.31
CA GLN A 128 -11.82 11.35 8.77
C GLN A 128 -12.88 12.47 8.62
N LEU A 129 -12.45 13.70 8.42
CA LEU A 129 -13.34 14.85 8.21
C LEU A 129 -13.73 15.03 6.74
N VAL A 130 -13.02 14.40 5.82
CA VAL A 130 -13.34 14.39 4.38
C VAL A 130 -14.68 13.70 4.16
N ARG A 131 -15.55 14.34 3.40
CA ARG A 131 -16.87 13.80 3.03
C ARG A 131 -16.93 13.57 1.53
N ALA A 132 -17.12 12.32 1.11
CA ALA A 132 -17.32 11.96 -0.27
C ALA A 132 -18.77 11.52 -0.51
N THR A 133 -19.36 11.99 -1.59
CA THR A 133 -20.63 11.45 -2.11
C THR A 133 -20.36 10.66 -3.38
N TYR A 134 -21.07 9.56 -3.54
CA TYR A 134 -20.82 8.62 -4.63
C TYR A 134 -22.07 8.36 -5.48
N ALA A 135 -21.84 7.98 -6.73
CA ALA A 135 -22.79 7.31 -7.59
C ALA A 135 -22.31 5.86 -7.76
N PRO A 136 -22.82 4.91 -6.96
CA PRO A 136 -22.38 3.52 -7.06
C PRO A 136 -22.89 2.90 -8.36
N THR A 137 -22.10 1.99 -8.91
CA THR A 137 -22.46 1.13 -10.04
C THR A 137 -22.60 -0.30 -9.52
N PRO A 138 -23.63 -1.06 -9.95
CA PRO A 138 -23.77 -2.46 -9.58
C PRO A 138 -22.52 -3.27 -9.94
N VAL A 139 -22.09 -4.15 -9.03
CA VAL A 139 -20.98 -5.08 -9.23
C VAL A 139 -21.55 -6.47 -9.43
N SER A 140 -21.13 -7.14 -10.50
CA SER A 140 -21.45 -8.54 -10.73
C SER A 140 -20.36 -9.42 -10.12
N TYR A 141 -20.76 -10.45 -9.41
CA TYR A 141 -19.87 -11.48 -8.86
C TYR A 141 -20.05 -12.76 -9.64
N THR A 142 -18.95 -13.36 -10.06
CA THR A 142 -18.97 -14.66 -10.75
C THR A 142 -19.13 -15.83 -9.78
N HIS A 143 -18.71 -15.64 -8.51
CA HIS A 143 -18.84 -16.63 -7.45
C HIS A 143 -19.33 -15.96 -6.17
N LEU A 144 -20.58 -16.23 -5.82
CA LEU A 144 -21.20 -15.78 -4.56
C LEU A 144 -20.85 -16.69 -3.38
N THR A 145 -20.51 -17.93 -3.67
CA THR A 145 -20.11 -18.92 -2.67
C THR A 145 -18.87 -19.66 -3.16
N LEU A 146 -17.99 -20.02 -2.23
CA LEU A 146 -16.92 -20.96 -2.53
C LEU A 146 -17.56 -22.30 -2.93
N PRO A 147 -17.07 -23.00 -3.98
CA PRO A 147 -17.53 -24.33 -4.29
C PRO A 147 -17.17 -25.23 -3.12
N THR A 148 -18.19 -25.62 -2.36
CA THR A 148 -18.06 -26.67 -1.36
C THR A 148 -18.04 -27.99 -2.09
N THR A 149 -16.88 -28.53 -2.36
CA THR A 149 -16.75 -29.94 -2.73
C THR A 149 -17.07 -30.78 -1.52
N SER A 150 -18.32 -31.15 -1.34
CA SER A 150 -18.64 -32.31 -0.50
C SER A 150 -18.10 -33.53 -1.23
N ARG A 151 -16.97 -34.05 -0.79
CA ARG A 151 -16.61 -35.42 -1.16
C ARG A 151 -17.47 -36.35 -0.32
N VAL A 152 -18.39 -37.03 -1.00
CA VAL A 152 -19.00 -38.27 -0.49
C VAL A 152 -17.98 -39.36 -0.67
#